data_921ece68b7511422e46541123b02fcae
#
_entry.id   921ece68b7511422e46541123b02fcae
#
_cell.length_a   1.000
_cell.length_b   1.000
_cell.length_c   1.000
_cell.angle_alpha   90.00
_cell.angle_beta   90.00
_cell.angle_gamma   90.00
#
_symmetry.space_group_name_H-M   'P 1'
#
loop_
_entity.id
_entity.type
_entity.pdbx_description
1 polymer ?
#
loop_
_entity_poly.entity_id
_entity_poly.type
_entity_poly.pdbx_seq_one_letter_code
_entity_poly.pdbx_strand_id
1 'polypeptide(L)'
;MSKTKVQFSDILGVKPIVTSGSIEIELQSRGYKDFPVEIYNLKNPVIVEHIYRDFLNAGATLLLTNTFHANRITLEQAGLSDKVYEINRKAVWIARTVALQNAYVAGVIGPTGKFFVPIGTLTEDEALQVFI
;
A
#
# COMPACT_ATOMS: atom_id res chain seq x y z
N MET A 1 -14.03 -11.91 25.76
CA MET A 1 -15.00 -11.86 24.64
C MET A 1 -14.34 -11.12 23.46
N SER A 2 -14.10 -11.82 22.36
CA SER A 2 -13.61 -11.19 21.13
C SER A 2 -14.68 -10.24 20.61
N LYS A 3 -14.45 -8.93 20.64
CA LYS A 3 -15.33 -7.97 19.99
C LYS A 3 -15.25 -8.24 18.48
N THR A 4 -16.30 -8.74 17.90
CA THR A 4 -16.40 -8.87 16.44
C THR A 4 -16.18 -7.49 15.84
N LYS A 5 -15.16 -7.35 14.96
CA LYS A 5 -14.89 -6.08 14.29
C LYS A 5 -16.10 -5.73 13.42
N VAL A 6 -16.60 -4.51 13.57
CA VAL A 6 -17.68 -3.97 12.74
C VAL A 6 -17.25 -3.99 11.28
N GLN A 7 -18.13 -4.36 10.35
CA GLN A 7 -17.81 -4.36 8.93
C GLN A 7 -17.52 -2.93 8.46
N PHE A 8 -16.57 -2.78 7.52
CA PHE A 8 -16.22 -1.47 7.00
C PHE A 8 -17.42 -0.77 6.35
N SER A 9 -18.26 -1.51 5.64
CA SER A 9 -19.51 -1.02 5.04
C SER A 9 -20.45 -0.36 6.05
N ASP A 10 -20.49 -0.86 7.29
CA ASP A 10 -21.41 -0.41 8.31
C ASP A 10 -21.02 0.92 8.95
N ILE A 11 -19.77 1.36 8.73
CA ILE A 11 -19.26 2.63 9.24
C ILE A 11 -19.24 3.74 8.18
N LEU A 12 -19.42 3.40 6.91
CA LEU A 12 -19.45 4.37 5.82
C LEU A 12 -20.65 5.31 6.00
N GLY A 13 -20.38 6.62 5.96
CA GLY A 13 -21.40 7.65 6.14
C GLY A 13 -21.88 7.87 7.58
N VAL A 14 -21.43 7.05 8.55
CA VAL A 14 -21.83 7.16 9.96
C VAL A 14 -20.86 8.04 10.75
N LYS A 15 -19.57 7.92 10.47
CA LYS A 15 -18.52 8.71 11.13
C LYS A 15 -17.36 8.99 10.18
N PRO A 16 -16.57 10.02 10.44
CA PRO A 16 -15.36 10.28 9.67
C PRO A 16 -14.38 9.10 9.75
N ILE A 17 -13.79 8.75 8.62
CA ILE A 17 -12.73 7.75 8.52
C ILE A 17 -11.43 8.51 8.25
N VAL A 18 -10.47 8.37 9.16
CA VAL A 18 -9.15 9.00 9.04
C VAL A 18 -8.19 7.96 8.46
N THR A 19 -7.69 8.23 7.26
CA THR A 19 -6.70 7.35 6.61
C THR A 19 -5.30 7.64 7.13
N SER A 20 -4.41 6.65 7.04
CA SER A 20 -2.97 6.90 7.14
C SER A 20 -2.52 7.88 6.05
N GLY A 21 -1.45 8.61 6.31
CA GLY A 21 -0.78 9.43 5.31
C GLY A 21 0.08 8.58 4.35
N SER A 22 0.90 9.26 3.56
CA SER A 22 1.81 8.63 2.60
C SER A 22 2.98 7.97 3.32
N ILE A 23 3.11 6.65 3.16
CA ILE A 23 4.28 5.88 3.61
C ILE A 23 5.55 6.37 2.89
N GLU A 24 5.45 6.70 1.61
CA GLU A 24 6.56 7.20 0.82
C GLU A 24 7.15 8.49 1.42
N ILE A 25 6.32 9.48 1.72
CA ILE A 25 6.75 10.74 2.30
C ILE A 25 7.42 10.50 3.67
N GLU A 26 6.84 9.64 4.50
CA GLU A 26 7.41 9.29 5.79
C GLU A 26 8.75 8.57 5.68
N LEU A 27 8.89 7.64 4.73
CA LEU A 27 10.15 6.98 4.46
C LEU A 27 11.21 7.97 4.01
N GLN A 28 10.89 8.84 3.05
CA GLN A 28 11.81 9.86 2.53
C GLN A 28 12.24 10.85 3.61
N SER A 29 11.33 11.32 4.46
CA SER A 29 11.63 12.22 5.57
C SER A 29 12.59 11.61 6.60
N ARG A 30 12.56 10.28 6.74
CA ARG A 30 13.45 9.50 7.62
C ARG A 30 14.75 9.06 6.94
N GLY A 31 15.01 9.52 5.71
CA GLY A 31 16.25 9.25 4.97
C GLY A 31 16.25 7.96 4.13
N TYR A 32 15.13 7.28 4.01
CA TYR A 32 14.96 6.11 3.15
C TYR A 32 14.60 6.56 1.73
N LYS A 33 15.55 6.44 0.79
CA LYS A 33 15.48 7.06 -0.55
C LYS A 33 15.41 6.07 -1.71
N ASP A 34 15.33 4.77 -1.44
CA ASP A 34 15.18 3.77 -2.52
C ASP A 34 13.83 3.98 -3.21
N PHE A 35 13.82 3.80 -4.53
CA PHE A 35 12.60 3.81 -5.33
C PHE A 35 12.50 2.53 -6.16
N PRO A 36 11.36 1.90 -6.22
CA PRO A 36 10.12 2.24 -5.51
C PRO A 36 10.21 1.95 -4.00
N VAL A 37 9.59 2.79 -3.17
CA VAL A 37 9.67 2.68 -1.71
C VAL A 37 9.06 1.40 -1.15
N GLU A 38 8.27 0.72 -1.94
CA GLU A 38 7.66 -0.58 -1.65
C GLU A 38 8.70 -1.68 -1.39
N ILE A 39 9.94 -1.48 -1.86
CA ILE A 39 11.05 -2.40 -1.54
C ILE A 39 11.32 -2.50 -0.04
N TYR A 40 10.99 -1.46 0.73
CA TYR A 40 11.14 -1.49 2.18
C TYR A 40 10.18 -2.44 2.89
N ASN A 41 9.12 -2.88 2.23
CA ASN A 41 8.30 -3.98 2.73
C ASN A 41 9.12 -5.27 2.92
N LEU A 42 10.18 -5.44 2.11
CA LEU A 42 11.09 -6.59 2.17
C LEU A 42 12.40 -6.25 2.88
N LYS A 43 13.05 -5.13 2.50
CA LYS A 43 14.39 -4.76 3.02
C LYS A 43 14.37 -4.32 4.48
N ASN A 44 13.34 -3.59 4.88
CA ASN A 44 13.20 -3.07 6.24
C ASN A 44 11.73 -2.96 6.66
N PRO A 45 11.03 -4.08 6.85
CA PRO A 45 9.62 -4.06 7.23
C PRO A 45 9.37 -3.35 8.57
N VAL A 46 10.36 -3.32 9.46
CA VAL A 46 10.25 -2.70 10.78
C VAL A 46 10.01 -1.19 10.68
N ILE A 47 10.67 -0.49 9.74
CA ILE A 47 10.43 0.95 9.57
C ILE A 47 9.01 1.22 9.05
N VAL A 48 8.50 0.36 8.18
CA VAL A 48 7.11 0.48 7.68
C VAL A 48 6.11 0.23 8.81
N GLU A 49 6.37 -0.74 9.69
CA GLU A 49 5.57 -0.98 10.90
C GLU A 49 5.56 0.24 11.83
N HIS A 50 6.73 0.86 12.07
CA HIS A 50 6.84 2.06 12.90
C HIS A 50 6.01 3.21 12.33
N ILE A 51 6.09 3.44 11.02
CA ILE A 51 5.29 4.48 10.35
C ILE A 51 3.78 4.22 10.54
N TYR A 52 3.32 2.99 10.39
CA TYR A 52 1.91 2.65 10.64
C TYR A 52 1.51 2.88 12.10
N ARG A 53 2.37 2.56 13.07
CA ARG A 53 2.11 2.83 14.48
C ARG A 53 1.98 4.32 14.76
N ASP A 54 2.82 5.14 14.13
CA ASP A 54 2.76 6.59 14.27
C ASP A 54 1.43 7.14 13.72
N PHE A 55 0.96 6.63 12.56
CA PHE A 55 -0.35 7.01 12.03
C PHE A 55 -1.51 6.58 12.95
N LEU A 56 -1.45 5.37 13.52
CA LEU A 56 -2.47 4.93 14.48
C LEU A 56 -2.47 5.81 15.74
N ASN A 57 -1.30 6.15 16.27
CA ASN A 57 -1.15 7.02 17.43
C ASN A 57 -1.66 8.44 17.14
N ALA A 58 -1.54 8.90 15.89
CA ALA A 58 -2.11 10.16 15.42
C ALA A 58 -3.63 10.09 15.16
N GLY A 59 -4.25 8.94 15.30
CA GLY A 59 -5.70 8.76 15.18
C GLY A 59 -6.20 8.18 13.86
N ALA A 60 -5.33 7.61 13.01
CA ALA A 60 -5.76 6.91 11.81
C ALA A 60 -6.62 5.68 12.17
N THR A 61 -7.72 5.51 11.45
CA THR A 61 -8.65 4.36 11.60
C THR A 61 -8.67 3.45 10.37
N LEU A 62 -7.96 3.86 9.32
CA LEU A 62 -7.78 3.11 8.09
C LEU A 62 -6.31 3.21 7.64
N LEU A 63 -5.60 2.09 7.63
CA LEU A 63 -4.23 2.02 7.11
C LEU A 63 -4.27 1.66 5.62
N LEU A 64 -3.55 2.45 4.83
CA LEU A 64 -3.34 2.21 3.40
C LEU A 64 -2.07 1.38 3.21
N THR A 65 -2.12 0.32 2.40
CA THR A 65 -0.94 -0.52 2.17
C THR A 65 0.15 0.24 1.40
N ASN A 66 1.41 -0.07 1.69
CA ASN A 66 2.56 0.46 0.95
C ASN A 66 2.73 -0.29 -0.38
N THR A 67 1.82 -0.02 -1.35
CA THR A 67 1.72 -0.75 -2.63
C THR A 67 1.42 0.14 -3.83
N PHE A 68 1.56 1.45 -3.71
CA PHE A 68 1.21 2.39 -4.78
C PHE A 68 1.96 2.13 -6.09
N HIS A 69 3.26 1.80 -6.02
CA HIS A 69 4.10 1.46 -7.17
C HIS A 69 4.29 -0.07 -7.35
N ALA A 70 3.57 -0.90 -6.58
CA ALA A 70 3.79 -2.34 -6.54
C ALA A 70 3.10 -3.10 -7.69
N ASN A 71 3.11 -2.56 -8.89
CA ASN A 71 2.68 -3.23 -10.11
C ASN A 71 3.86 -3.63 -10.99
N ARG A 72 3.67 -4.59 -11.89
CA ARG A 72 4.74 -5.17 -12.70
C ARG A 72 5.50 -4.11 -13.52
N ILE A 73 4.79 -3.16 -14.14
CA ILE A 73 5.39 -2.15 -15.02
C ILE A 73 6.30 -1.21 -14.23
N THR A 74 5.85 -0.75 -13.07
CA THR A 74 6.65 0.16 -12.24
C THR A 74 7.81 -0.57 -11.59
N LEU A 75 7.60 -1.78 -11.09
CA LEU A 75 8.65 -2.59 -10.47
C LEU A 75 9.71 -3.07 -11.48
N GLU A 76 9.35 -3.26 -12.75
CA GLU A 76 10.30 -3.62 -13.82
C GLU A 76 11.40 -2.56 -13.99
N GLN A 77 11.06 -1.28 -13.85
CA GLN A 77 12.02 -0.18 -13.95
C GLN A 77 13.12 -0.26 -12.88
N ALA A 78 12.83 -0.91 -11.76
CA ALA A 78 13.77 -1.15 -10.66
C ALA A 78 14.35 -2.58 -10.66
N GLY A 79 14.08 -3.38 -11.69
CA GLY A 79 14.51 -4.78 -11.76
C GLY A 79 13.80 -5.71 -10.75
N LEU A 80 12.58 -5.37 -10.35
CA LEU A 80 11.81 -6.06 -9.30
C LEU A 80 10.51 -6.69 -9.83
N SER A 81 10.38 -6.90 -11.13
CA SER A 81 9.16 -7.44 -11.76
C SER A 81 8.80 -8.85 -11.27
N ASP A 82 9.79 -9.63 -10.81
CA ASP A 82 9.60 -10.95 -10.20
C ASP A 82 9.13 -10.89 -8.74
N LYS A 83 9.15 -9.71 -8.11
CA LYS A 83 8.83 -9.47 -6.70
C LYS A 83 7.42 -8.90 -6.47
N VAL A 84 6.62 -8.70 -7.51
CA VAL A 84 5.27 -8.10 -7.41
C VAL A 84 4.44 -8.77 -6.31
N TYR A 85 4.30 -10.09 -6.38
CA TYR A 85 3.51 -10.85 -5.41
C TYR A 85 4.07 -10.74 -3.99
N GLU A 86 5.38 -10.89 -3.83
CA GLU A 86 6.05 -10.89 -2.54
C GLU A 86 5.92 -9.52 -1.85
N ILE A 87 6.14 -8.42 -2.60
CA ILE A 87 6.04 -7.04 -2.11
C ILE A 87 4.62 -6.74 -1.65
N ASN A 88 3.61 -7.04 -2.50
CA ASN A 88 2.20 -6.78 -2.18
C ASN A 88 1.74 -7.59 -0.97
N ARG A 89 2.04 -8.90 -0.95
CA ARG A 89 1.70 -9.78 0.16
C ARG A 89 2.30 -9.30 1.48
N LYS A 90 3.59 -8.91 1.46
CA LYS A 90 4.29 -8.42 2.65
C LYS A 90 3.71 -7.09 3.13
N ALA A 91 3.37 -6.17 2.22
CA ALA A 91 2.71 -4.90 2.56
C ALA A 91 1.39 -5.11 3.32
N VAL A 92 0.55 -5.99 2.80
CA VAL A 92 -0.73 -6.35 3.46
C VAL A 92 -0.48 -6.97 4.83
N TRP A 93 0.49 -7.90 4.92
CA TRP A 93 0.83 -8.55 6.19
C TRP A 93 1.28 -7.53 7.24
N ILE A 94 2.19 -6.59 6.89
CA ILE A 94 2.67 -5.53 7.78
C ILE A 94 1.50 -4.68 8.28
N ALA A 95 0.68 -4.15 7.35
CA ALA A 95 -0.44 -3.29 7.69
C ALA A 95 -1.45 -3.99 8.62
N ARG A 96 -1.78 -5.26 8.34
CA ARG A 96 -2.70 -6.05 9.18
C ARG A 96 -2.14 -6.37 10.55
N THR A 97 -0.84 -6.67 10.64
CA THR A 97 -0.15 -6.95 11.91
C THR A 97 -0.19 -5.73 12.83
N VAL A 98 -0.03 -4.54 12.27
CA VAL A 98 -0.10 -3.29 13.06
C VAL A 98 -1.54 -2.88 13.36
N ALA A 99 -2.44 -3.01 12.39
CA ALA A 99 -3.85 -2.61 12.54
C ALA A 99 -4.57 -3.42 13.62
N LEU A 100 -4.33 -4.74 13.67
CA LEU A 100 -5.05 -5.67 14.57
C LEU A 100 -6.57 -5.44 14.51
N GLN A 101 -7.17 -5.08 15.66
CA GLN A 101 -8.59 -4.73 15.79
C GLN A 101 -8.84 -3.21 15.83
N ASN A 102 -7.77 -2.39 15.78
CA ASN A 102 -7.86 -0.95 16.02
C ASN A 102 -8.10 -0.14 14.74
N ALA A 103 -7.77 -0.68 13.57
CA ALA A 103 -7.95 -0.01 12.28
C ALA A 103 -8.36 -1.00 11.19
N TYR A 104 -8.93 -0.47 10.12
CA TYR A 104 -9.12 -1.19 8.87
C TYR A 104 -7.84 -1.13 8.03
N VAL A 105 -7.75 -2.00 7.03
CA VAL A 105 -6.64 -1.99 6.05
C VAL A 105 -7.25 -1.97 4.66
N ALA A 106 -6.82 -1.01 3.83
CA ALA A 106 -7.18 -0.92 2.43
C ALA A 106 -5.94 -1.12 1.54
N GLY A 107 -6.09 -1.96 0.52
CA GLY A 107 -5.08 -2.11 -0.53
C GLY A 107 -5.04 -0.87 -1.41
N VAL A 108 -3.83 -0.37 -1.70
CA VAL A 108 -3.62 0.74 -2.63
C VAL A 108 -3.21 0.18 -3.98
N ILE A 109 -3.93 0.59 -5.03
CA ILE A 109 -3.60 0.28 -6.42
C ILE A 109 -3.24 1.61 -7.09
N GLY A 110 -1.98 1.75 -7.46
CA GLY A 110 -1.48 2.94 -8.14
C GLY A 110 -1.44 2.79 -9.66
N PRO A 111 -1.10 3.87 -10.38
CA PRO A 111 -1.03 3.86 -11.83
C PRO A 111 0.17 3.05 -12.35
N THR A 112 0.08 2.61 -13.59
CA THR A 112 1.20 1.95 -14.28
C THR A 112 2.29 2.92 -14.72
N GLY A 113 1.99 4.22 -14.75
CA GLY A 113 2.86 5.25 -15.32
C GLY A 113 2.87 5.30 -16.85
N LYS A 114 2.08 4.45 -17.51
CA LYS A 114 1.93 4.43 -18.98
C LYS A 114 0.54 4.89 -19.39
N PHE A 115 0.47 5.55 -20.55
CA PHE A 115 -0.80 5.93 -21.18
C PHE A 115 -1.32 4.82 -22.08
N PHE A 116 -2.64 4.70 -22.15
CA PHE A 116 -3.30 3.79 -23.07
C PHE A 116 -3.18 4.25 -24.53
N VAL A 117 -3.26 3.29 -25.46
CA VAL A 117 -3.41 3.58 -26.88
C VAL A 117 -4.67 4.43 -27.12
N PRO A 118 -4.68 5.38 -28.07
CA PRO A 118 -3.62 5.70 -29.04
C PRO A 118 -2.59 6.72 -28.54
N ILE A 119 -2.76 7.30 -27.34
CA ILE A 119 -1.86 8.35 -26.80
C ILE A 119 -0.54 7.74 -26.35
N GLY A 120 -0.60 6.59 -25.73
CA GLY A 120 0.56 5.80 -25.31
C GLY A 120 0.60 4.45 -26.01
N THR A 121 1.27 3.49 -25.36
CA THR A 121 1.49 2.15 -25.91
C THR A 121 0.78 1.03 -25.15
N LEU A 122 0.17 1.32 -23.98
CA LEU A 122 -0.46 0.33 -23.13
C LEU A 122 -1.83 -0.08 -23.71
N THR A 123 -2.04 -1.35 -23.96
CA THR A 123 -3.34 -1.90 -24.32
C THR A 123 -4.17 -2.25 -23.07
N GLU A 124 -5.48 -2.42 -23.22
CA GLU A 124 -6.35 -2.84 -22.11
C GLU A 124 -5.96 -4.25 -21.61
N ASP A 125 -5.65 -5.17 -22.52
CA ASP A 125 -5.24 -6.53 -22.17
C ASP A 125 -3.91 -6.54 -21.40
N GLU A 126 -2.93 -5.73 -21.83
CA GLU A 126 -1.67 -5.58 -21.09
C GLU A 126 -1.91 -4.98 -19.70
N ALA A 127 -2.75 -3.96 -19.58
CA ALA A 127 -3.10 -3.36 -18.30
C ALA A 127 -3.77 -4.37 -17.36
N LEU A 128 -4.68 -5.20 -17.90
CA LEU A 128 -5.33 -6.27 -17.13
C LEU A 128 -4.28 -7.24 -16.57
N GLN A 129 -3.29 -7.65 -17.38
CA GLN A 129 -2.23 -8.57 -16.95
C GLN A 129 -1.27 -7.96 -15.89
N VAL A 130 -1.25 -6.64 -15.75
CA VAL A 130 -0.42 -5.97 -14.72
C VAL A 130 -1.00 -6.15 -13.33
N PHE A 131 -2.32 -6.30 -13.21
CA PHE A 131 -3.05 -6.30 -11.94
C PHE A 131 -3.69 -7.66 -11.59
N ILE A 132 -3.46 -8.70 -12.38
CA ILE A 132 -3.80 -10.09 -12.09
C ILE A 132 -2.56 -10.82 -11.57
#